data_c71b774c51e6118a55ac9c20d9c9fb87
#
_entry.id   c71b774c51e6118a55ac9c20d9c9fb87
#
_cell.length_a   1.000
_cell.length_b   1.000
_cell.length_c   1.000
_cell.angle_alpha   90.00
_cell.angle_beta   90.00
_cell.angle_gamma   90.00
#
_symmetry.space_group_name_H-M   'P 1'
#
loop_
_entity.id
_entity.type
_entity.pdbx_description
1 polymer ?
#
loop_
_entity_poly.entity_id
_entity_poly.type
_entity_poly.pdbx_seq_one_letter_code
_entity_poly.pdbx_strand_id
1 'polypeptide(L)'
;MTNDGINELVGGNEERILMEAWMLPNEGDLTDAQRGQAMGNFSRYLRESEITPQQVARQLGHPRGTTINELMQGKYRAGSDRHIRKLNRWLEQHARQRAACLTKKYVSIKVAKEIEIVARLVRDDQVMGLIIGASGIGKTHCALALHDKYVGSIYIRVQDGFHTARGITLALNDAVGYTEWVPGGTRLGRAIAALSGSGRFIIIDEAHKLQDRALEVLRDVHDTCGVPILLLATQELLDRLEQNAKSDKGQLYSRFAVWHHLTEDHDLFNGGKARFSAAEIKELYNEPHIRLSPDAVRYLQDVANDLGRGSLRRCEHLLRNAARHARKLAGLDSAKTVTVTAQNLESVESRLRRVRVEHDRVTHRRRVAANATG
;
A
#
# COMPACT_ATOMS: atom_id res chain seq x y z
N MET A 1 -8.93 19.01 -35.99
CA MET A 1 -9.71 18.47 -34.88
C MET A 1 -8.79 18.50 -33.67
N THR A 2 -9.10 19.35 -32.76
CA THR A 2 -8.26 19.91 -31.70
C THR A 2 -8.01 18.94 -30.57
N ASN A 3 -6.80 19.02 -30.05
CA ASN A 3 -6.18 18.17 -29.01
C ASN A 3 -6.78 18.34 -27.59
N ASP A 4 -7.95 18.97 -27.46
CA ASP A 4 -8.56 19.36 -26.18
C ASP A 4 -9.43 18.28 -25.52
N GLY A 5 -9.64 17.14 -26.18
CA GLY A 5 -10.53 16.08 -25.65
C GLY A 5 -9.84 14.99 -24.82
N ILE A 6 -8.51 14.97 -24.72
CA ILE A 6 -7.75 13.93 -24.00
C ILE A 6 -7.39 14.35 -22.57
N ASN A 7 -7.50 15.65 -22.25
CA ASN A 7 -7.06 16.23 -20.97
C ASN A 7 -8.03 16.09 -19.78
N GLU A 8 -9.22 15.53 -19.98
CA GLU A 8 -10.23 15.48 -18.90
C GLU A 8 -10.39 14.13 -18.20
N LEU A 9 -9.67 13.07 -18.58
CA LEU A 9 -9.96 11.71 -18.09
C LEU A 9 -8.91 11.06 -17.20
N VAL A 10 -7.69 11.60 -17.04
CA VAL A 10 -6.66 11.07 -16.10
C VAL A 10 -5.74 12.21 -15.69
N GLY A 11 -5.57 12.44 -14.41
CA GLY A 11 -4.59 13.26 -13.70
C GLY A 11 -3.58 14.07 -14.51
N GLY A 12 -4.01 15.08 -15.25
CA GLY A 12 -3.22 15.82 -16.25
C GLY A 12 -1.95 16.50 -15.74
N ASN A 13 -1.73 16.57 -14.43
CA ASN A 13 -0.53 17.14 -13.82
C ASN A 13 0.60 16.11 -13.65
N GLU A 14 0.29 14.86 -13.29
CA GLU A 14 1.32 13.84 -13.06
C GLU A 14 1.94 13.34 -14.37
N GLU A 15 1.16 13.14 -15.43
CA GLU A 15 1.69 12.82 -16.76
C GLU A 15 2.54 13.95 -17.34
N ARG A 16 2.15 15.20 -17.10
CA ARG A 16 2.93 16.36 -17.53
C ARG A 16 4.25 16.47 -16.77
N ILE A 17 4.27 16.23 -15.47
CA ILE A 17 5.49 16.16 -14.64
C ILE A 17 6.41 15.03 -15.11
N LEU A 18 5.86 13.86 -15.45
CA LEU A 18 6.61 12.74 -15.99
C LEU A 18 7.25 13.07 -17.33
N MET A 19 6.50 13.69 -18.26
CA MET A 19 7.05 14.10 -19.56
C MET A 19 8.16 15.14 -19.43
N GLU A 20 8.00 16.11 -18.52
CA GLU A 20 9.00 17.15 -18.26
C GLU A 20 10.25 16.61 -17.53
N ALA A 21 10.09 15.59 -16.65
CA ALA A 21 11.21 14.93 -15.97
C ALA A 21 12.12 14.15 -16.92
N TRP A 22 11.59 13.67 -18.05
CA TRP A 22 12.34 12.87 -19.03
C TRP A 22 13.31 13.68 -19.90
N MET A 23 13.27 15.01 -19.84
CA MET A 23 14.05 15.87 -20.75
C MET A 23 15.48 16.17 -20.27
N LEU A 24 15.94 15.62 -19.14
CA LEU A 24 17.32 15.82 -18.72
C LEU A 24 18.27 14.86 -19.44
N PRO A 25 19.38 15.38 -20.02
CA PRO A 25 20.40 14.53 -20.62
C PRO A 25 21.06 13.65 -19.57
N ASN A 26 21.32 12.40 -19.94
CA ASN A 26 21.91 11.42 -19.03
C ASN A 26 23.37 11.73 -18.70
N GLU A 27 24.10 12.40 -19.60
CA GLU A 27 25.52 12.73 -19.48
C GLU A 27 25.78 14.19 -19.86
N GLY A 28 26.92 14.70 -19.49
CA GLY A 28 27.33 16.10 -19.73
C GLY A 28 26.85 17.08 -18.64
N ASP A 29 27.22 18.33 -18.74
CA ASP A 29 26.79 19.37 -17.80
C ASP A 29 25.38 19.86 -18.13
N LEU A 30 24.57 20.06 -17.10
CA LEU A 30 23.23 20.64 -17.25
C LEU A 30 23.34 22.16 -17.41
N THR A 31 22.49 22.72 -18.27
CA THR A 31 22.34 24.17 -18.35
C THR A 31 21.59 24.69 -17.12
N ASP A 32 21.74 25.98 -16.80
CA ASP A 32 21.03 26.60 -15.68
C ASP A 32 19.49 26.51 -15.83
N ALA A 33 19.01 26.62 -17.08
CA ALA A 33 17.59 26.42 -17.39
C ALA A 33 17.13 24.97 -17.06
N GLN A 34 17.90 23.97 -17.42
CA GLN A 34 17.60 22.56 -17.11
C GLN A 34 17.64 22.28 -15.61
N ARG A 35 18.61 22.84 -14.88
CA ARG A 35 18.67 22.76 -13.41
C ARG A 35 17.44 23.40 -12.77
N GLY A 36 17.09 24.61 -13.20
CA GLY A 36 15.92 25.34 -12.70
C GLY A 36 14.61 24.58 -12.95
N GLN A 37 14.42 24.05 -14.15
CA GLN A 37 13.25 23.27 -14.52
C GLN A 37 13.13 21.98 -13.70
N ALA A 38 14.21 21.21 -13.56
CA ALA A 38 14.23 19.97 -12.78
C ALA A 38 13.89 20.22 -11.31
N MET A 39 14.46 21.25 -10.70
CA MET A 39 14.20 21.61 -9.31
C MET A 39 12.80 22.19 -9.11
N GLY A 40 12.28 22.93 -10.09
CA GLY A 40 10.90 23.43 -10.12
C GLY A 40 9.89 22.29 -10.16
N ASN A 41 10.09 21.30 -11.03
CA ASN A 41 9.26 20.11 -11.15
C ASN A 41 9.32 19.27 -9.87
N PHE A 42 10.50 19.09 -9.30
CA PHE A 42 10.69 18.38 -8.05
C PHE A 42 9.96 19.06 -6.88
N SER A 43 10.09 20.38 -6.74
CA SER A 43 9.43 21.16 -5.69
C SER A 43 7.91 21.15 -5.82
N ARG A 44 7.40 21.17 -7.06
CA ARG A 44 5.97 21.07 -7.36
C ARG A 44 5.45 19.70 -6.96
N TYR A 45 6.13 18.65 -7.38
CA TYR A 45 5.75 17.28 -7.07
C TYR A 45 5.73 16.98 -5.56
N LEU A 46 6.70 17.49 -4.80
CA LEU A 46 6.71 17.34 -3.34
C LEU A 46 5.48 17.99 -2.70
N ARG A 47 5.07 19.17 -3.17
CA ARG A 47 3.86 19.85 -2.66
C ARG A 47 2.58 19.09 -2.98
N GLU A 48 2.45 18.57 -4.21
CA GLU A 48 1.28 17.84 -4.67
C GLU A 48 1.18 16.43 -4.04
N SER A 49 2.32 15.82 -3.71
CA SER A 49 2.38 14.47 -3.14
C SER A 49 2.49 14.44 -1.62
N GLU A 50 2.53 15.62 -0.97
CA GLU A 50 2.71 15.76 0.50
C GLU A 50 3.97 15.07 1.05
N ILE A 51 4.98 14.88 0.20
CA ILE A 51 6.24 14.25 0.58
C ILE A 51 7.24 15.34 1.02
N THR A 52 7.90 15.10 2.14
CA THR A 52 8.92 16.02 2.63
C THR A 52 10.30 15.77 1.98
N PRO A 53 11.14 16.83 1.79
CA PRO A 53 12.51 16.67 1.31
C PRO A 53 13.33 15.67 2.14
N GLN A 54 13.05 15.55 3.45
CA GLN A 54 13.72 14.60 4.34
C GLN A 54 13.34 13.15 4.04
N GLN A 55 12.08 12.87 3.69
CA GLN A 55 11.66 11.53 3.27
C GLN A 55 12.36 11.11 1.98
N VAL A 56 12.47 12.03 1.01
CA VAL A 56 13.22 11.77 -0.22
C VAL A 56 14.71 11.53 0.06
N ALA A 57 15.31 12.34 0.94
CA ALA A 57 16.70 12.19 1.34
C ALA A 57 16.99 10.80 1.93
N ARG A 58 16.09 10.31 2.80
CA ARG A 58 16.21 8.94 3.36
C ARG A 58 16.14 7.87 2.28
N GLN A 59 15.20 7.99 1.33
CA GLN A 59 15.05 7.02 0.23
C GLN A 59 16.26 7.03 -0.73
N LEU A 60 16.92 8.17 -0.88
CA LEU A 60 18.13 8.31 -1.71
C LEU A 60 19.43 7.99 -0.96
N GLY A 61 19.35 7.57 0.31
CA GLY A 61 20.51 7.22 1.12
C GLY A 61 21.31 8.43 1.61
N HIS A 62 20.71 9.62 1.67
CA HIS A 62 21.29 10.81 2.27
C HIS A 62 20.82 10.95 3.72
N PRO A 63 21.69 10.74 4.73
CA PRO A 63 21.27 10.68 6.14
C PRO A 63 20.81 12.04 6.70
N ARG A 64 21.18 13.14 6.05
CA ARG A 64 20.76 14.51 6.41
C ARG A 64 20.04 15.13 5.22
N GLY A 65 18.83 15.64 5.41
CA GLY A 65 18.03 16.33 4.39
C GLY A 65 18.62 17.64 3.85
N THR A 66 19.76 18.08 4.42
CA THR A 66 20.47 19.33 4.06
C THR A 66 20.79 19.42 2.58
N THR A 67 21.33 18.35 1.98
CA THR A 67 21.72 18.34 0.56
C THR A 67 20.54 18.64 -0.39
N ILE A 68 19.36 18.07 -0.11
CA ILE A 68 18.18 18.30 -0.94
C ILE A 68 17.66 19.74 -0.75
N ASN A 69 17.64 20.21 0.49
CA ASN A 69 17.23 21.58 0.79
C ASN A 69 18.19 22.62 0.18
N GLU A 70 19.50 22.36 0.22
CA GLU A 70 20.51 23.20 -0.43
C GLU A 70 20.38 23.23 -1.95
N LEU A 71 20.08 22.07 -2.57
CA LEU A 71 19.75 21.99 -4.00
C LEU A 71 18.49 22.78 -4.35
N MET A 72 17.42 22.66 -3.55
CA MET A 72 16.18 23.41 -3.73
C MET A 72 16.39 24.94 -3.58
N GLN A 73 17.34 25.36 -2.73
CA GLN A 73 17.70 26.77 -2.52
C GLN A 73 18.77 27.28 -3.49
N GLY A 74 19.25 26.45 -4.43
CA GLY A 74 20.32 26.82 -5.35
C GLY A 74 21.69 27.06 -4.71
N LYS A 75 21.88 26.63 -3.44
CA LYS A 75 23.11 26.86 -2.68
C LYS A 75 24.18 25.78 -2.91
N TYR A 76 23.81 24.63 -3.45
CA TYR A 76 24.72 23.50 -3.66
C TYR A 76 25.41 23.63 -5.01
N ARG A 77 26.73 23.86 -5.04
CA ARG A 77 27.50 24.10 -6.27
C ARG A 77 28.34 22.91 -6.74
N ALA A 78 28.88 22.10 -5.83
CA ALA A 78 29.80 21.00 -6.20
C ALA A 78 29.03 19.74 -6.59
N GLY A 79 29.14 19.30 -7.85
CA GLY A 79 28.52 18.06 -8.34
C GLY A 79 26.99 18.08 -8.34
N SER A 80 26.37 19.26 -8.42
CA SER A 80 24.90 19.44 -8.40
C SER A 80 24.20 18.61 -9.47
N ASP A 81 24.74 18.51 -10.66
CA ASP A 81 24.13 17.83 -11.80
C ASP A 81 23.92 16.33 -11.55
N ARG A 82 24.86 15.68 -10.89
CA ARG A 82 24.69 14.27 -10.47
C ARG A 82 23.54 14.10 -9.50
N HIS A 83 23.41 15.00 -8.54
CA HIS A 83 22.33 14.97 -7.54
C HIS A 83 20.99 15.31 -8.17
N ILE A 84 20.93 16.32 -9.05
CA ILE A 84 19.72 16.71 -9.78
C ILE A 84 19.24 15.55 -10.66
N ARG A 85 20.11 14.86 -11.39
CA ARG A 85 19.74 13.67 -12.15
C ARG A 85 19.24 12.53 -11.27
N LYS A 86 19.84 12.33 -10.08
CA LYS A 86 19.39 11.32 -9.13
C LYS A 86 17.99 11.66 -8.59
N LEU A 87 17.72 12.92 -8.27
CA LEU A 87 16.41 13.41 -7.88
C LEU A 87 15.38 13.26 -9.00
N ASN A 88 15.75 13.58 -10.23
CA ASN A 88 14.88 13.46 -11.40
C ASN A 88 14.51 12.00 -11.69
N ARG A 89 15.47 11.04 -11.59
CA ARG A 89 15.18 9.61 -11.70
C ARG A 89 14.28 9.12 -10.57
N TRP A 90 14.51 9.58 -9.35
CA TRP A 90 13.65 9.27 -8.22
C TRP A 90 12.22 9.78 -8.46
N LEU A 91 12.08 11.04 -8.89
CA LEU A 91 10.81 11.67 -9.24
C LEU A 91 10.05 10.83 -10.28
N GLU A 92 10.71 10.46 -11.37
CA GLU A 92 10.16 9.63 -12.42
C GLU A 92 9.68 8.27 -11.90
N GLN A 93 10.52 7.56 -11.15
CA GLN A 93 10.17 6.25 -10.60
C GLN A 93 9.01 6.35 -9.61
N HIS A 94 9.03 7.35 -8.73
CA HIS A 94 8.02 7.54 -7.71
C HIS A 94 6.68 7.97 -8.32
N ALA A 95 6.70 8.88 -9.28
CA ALA A 95 5.48 9.30 -10.00
C ALA A 95 4.88 8.16 -10.82
N ARG A 96 5.70 7.33 -11.50
CA ARG A 96 5.24 6.10 -12.18
C ARG A 96 4.63 5.09 -11.21
N GLN A 97 5.23 4.90 -10.04
CA GLN A 97 4.68 4.02 -9.01
C GLN A 97 3.35 4.55 -8.47
N ARG A 98 3.27 5.85 -8.23
CA ARG A 98 2.06 6.51 -7.75
C ARG A 98 0.96 6.47 -8.81
N ALA A 99 1.25 6.81 -10.06
CA ALA A 99 0.31 6.68 -11.19
C ALA A 99 -0.17 5.23 -11.36
N ALA A 100 0.72 4.24 -11.25
CA ALA A 100 0.33 2.83 -11.27
C ALA A 100 -0.57 2.42 -10.07
N CYS A 101 -0.44 3.09 -8.92
CA CYS A 101 -1.35 2.92 -7.79
C CYS A 101 -2.68 3.66 -7.99
N LEU A 102 -2.64 4.87 -8.56
CA LEU A 102 -3.83 5.70 -8.82
C LEU A 102 -4.69 5.18 -9.99
N THR A 103 -4.10 4.44 -10.94
CA THR A 103 -4.85 3.78 -12.03
C THR A 103 -5.71 2.61 -11.56
N LYS A 104 -5.53 2.15 -10.31
CA LYS A 104 -6.48 1.22 -9.70
C LYS A 104 -7.66 1.99 -9.14
N LYS A 105 -8.68 2.16 -9.97
CA LYS A 105 -9.98 2.69 -9.54
C LYS A 105 -10.43 1.93 -8.29
N TYR A 106 -10.66 2.64 -7.20
CA TYR A 106 -11.31 2.05 -6.04
C TYR A 106 -12.70 1.57 -6.45
N VAL A 107 -12.92 0.29 -6.31
CA VAL A 107 -14.22 -0.34 -6.60
C VAL A 107 -14.86 -0.70 -5.28
N SER A 108 -16.05 -0.16 -5.06
CA SER A 108 -16.84 -0.38 -3.82
C SER A 108 -17.52 -1.76 -3.84
N ILE A 109 -16.71 -2.82 -3.82
CA ILE A 109 -17.18 -4.19 -3.67
C ILE A 109 -17.68 -4.46 -2.26
N LYS A 110 -18.34 -5.60 -2.05
CA LYS A 110 -18.95 -5.99 -0.77
C LYS A 110 -17.95 -5.93 0.40
N VAL A 111 -16.76 -6.49 0.22
CA VAL A 111 -15.66 -6.42 1.21
C VAL A 111 -15.31 -4.97 1.57
N ALA A 112 -15.22 -4.11 0.58
CA ALA A 112 -14.89 -2.71 0.79
C ALA A 112 -15.97 -1.98 1.58
N LYS A 113 -17.25 -2.25 1.29
CA LYS A 113 -18.41 -1.70 2.03
C LYS A 113 -18.44 -2.15 3.49
N GLU A 114 -18.14 -3.41 3.77
CA GLU A 114 -18.05 -3.94 5.13
C GLU A 114 -16.95 -3.24 5.92
N ILE A 115 -15.73 -3.13 5.34
CA ILE A 115 -14.62 -2.40 5.96
C ILE A 115 -14.99 -0.94 6.21
N GLU A 116 -15.67 -0.29 5.27
CA GLU A 116 -16.09 1.10 5.40
C GLU A 116 -17.13 1.31 6.51
N ILE A 117 -18.08 0.38 6.67
CA ILE A 117 -19.07 0.41 7.75
C ILE A 117 -18.37 0.31 9.11
N VAL A 118 -17.46 -0.66 9.26
CA VAL A 118 -16.70 -0.83 10.51
C VAL A 118 -15.83 0.38 10.79
N ALA A 119 -15.13 0.91 9.79
CA ALA A 119 -14.29 2.10 9.94
C ALA A 119 -15.10 3.32 10.39
N ARG A 120 -16.31 3.47 9.87
CA ARG A 120 -17.25 4.55 10.28
C ARG A 120 -17.68 4.38 11.73
N LEU A 121 -18.09 3.18 12.16
CA LEU A 121 -18.45 2.89 13.54
C LEU A 121 -17.29 3.20 14.50
N VAL A 122 -16.09 2.69 14.20
CA VAL A 122 -14.89 2.94 15.00
C VAL A 122 -14.60 4.42 15.15
N ARG A 123 -14.75 5.21 14.07
CA ARG A 123 -14.49 6.64 14.08
C ARG A 123 -15.56 7.40 14.82
N ASP A 124 -16.83 7.12 14.54
CA ASP A 124 -17.96 7.89 15.06
C ASP A 124 -18.17 7.63 16.56
N ASP A 125 -17.93 6.39 17.02
CA ASP A 125 -18.01 6.01 18.42
C ASP A 125 -16.68 6.26 19.18
N GLN A 126 -15.62 6.69 18.50
CA GLN A 126 -14.29 6.95 19.05
C GLN A 126 -13.71 5.75 19.82
N VAL A 127 -13.78 4.57 19.23
CA VAL A 127 -13.35 3.30 19.84
C VAL A 127 -12.17 2.66 19.10
N MET A 128 -11.64 1.58 19.66
CA MET A 128 -10.75 0.67 18.93
C MET A 128 -11.56 -0.39 18.19
N GLY A 129 -11.19 -0.63 16.93
CA GLY A 129 -11.79 -1.67 16.10
C GLY A 129 -10.75 -2.59 15.46
N LEU A 130 -11.17 -3.83 15.20
CA LEU A 130 -10.32 -4.84 14.56
C LEU A 130 -11.07 -5.50 13.41
N ILE A 131 -10.46 -5.48 12.23
CA ILE A 131 -10.93 -6.19 11.05
C ILE A 131 -9.96 -7.33 10.74
N ILE A 132 -10.49 -8.54 10.75
CA ILE A 132 -9.78 -9.77 10.43
C ILE A 132 -10.15 -10.24 9.02
N GLY A 133 -9.17 -10.68 8.24
CA GLY A 133 -9.44 -11.27 6.94
C GLY A 133 -8.20 -11.86 6.29
N ALA A 134 -8.42 -12.77 5.35
CA ALA A 134 -7.36 -13.45 4.62
C ALA A 134 -6.42 -12.49 3.87
N SER A 135 -5.19 -12.92 3.67
CA SER A 135 -4.23 -12.16 2.85
C SER A 135 -4.72 -12.06 1.40
N GLY A 136 -4.64 -10.85 0.83
CA GLY A 136 -5.05 -10.60 -0.57
C GLY A 136 -6.54 -10.31 -0.77
N ILE A 137 -7.36 -10.25 0.28
CA ILE A 137 -8.81 -9.97 0.20
C ILE A 137 -9.14 -8.49 -0.10
N GLY A 138 -8.13 -7.60 -0.09
CA GLY A 138 -8.33 -6.18 -0.43
C GLY A 138 -8.17 -5.19 0.73
N LYS A 139 -7.86 -5.63 1.96
CA LYS A 139 -7.74 -4.77 3.16
C LYS A 139 -6.86 -3.53 2.95
N THR A 140 -5.67 -3.69 2.42
CA THR A 140 -4.73 -2.57 2.17
C THR A 140 -5.32 -1.51 1.22
N HIS A 141 -5.99 -1.93 0.12
CA HIS A 141 -6.63 -0.99 -0.81
C HIS A 141 -7.76 -0.22 -0.13
N CYS A 142 -8.55 -0.90 0.70
CA CYS A 142 -9.61 -0.24 1.47
C CYS A 142 -9.03 0.71 2.51
N ALA A 143 -7.94 0.33 3.20
CA ALA A 143 -7.27 1.20 4.17
C ALA A 143 -6.76 2.51 3.54
N LEU A 144 -6.15 2.42 2.36
CA LEU A 144 -5.71 3.60 1.60
C LEU A 144 -6.89 4.47 1.16
N ALA A 145 -7.97 3.86 0.64
CA ALA A 145 -9.17 4.59 0.26
C ALA A 145 -9.85 5.27 1.46
N LEU A 146 -9.84 4.65 2.64
CA LEU A 146 -10.32 5.26 3.89
C LEU A 146 -9.43 6.43 4.30
N HIS A 147 -8.10 6.28 4.17
CA HIS A 147 -7.16 7.36 4.45
C HIS A 147 -7.38 8.57 3.54
N ASP A 148 -7.58 8.34 2.25
CA ASP A 148 -7.90 9.40 1.29
C ASP A 148 -9.26 10.06 1.57
N LYS A 149 -10.25 9.26 2.01
CA LYS A 149 -11.61 9.74 2.32
C LYS A 149 -11.66 10.56 3.61
N TYR A 150 -10.94 10.15 4.64
CA TYR A 150 -10.95 10.79 5.95
C TYR A 150 -9.76 11.73 6.11
N VAL A 151 -9.97 12.99 5.71
CA VAL A 151 -8.94 14.04 5.80
C VAL A 151 -8.39 14.14 7.23
N GLY A 152 -7.07 14.18 7.36
CA GLY A 152 -6.38 14.21 8.64
C GLY A 152 -6.23 12.86 9.32
N SER A 153 -6.70 11.77 8.73
CA SER A 153 -6.42 10.42 9.24
C SER A 153 -4.93 10.08 9.15
N ILE A 154 -4.50 9.15 9.98
CA ILE A 154 -3.13 8.64 10.00
C ILE A 154 -3.14 7.20 9.50
N TYR A 155 -2.43 6.93 8.42
CA TYR A 155 -2.24 5.57 7.90
C TYR A 155 -0.83 5.07 8.21
N ILE A 156 -0.74 3.94 8.90
CA ILE A 156 0.52 3.26 9.20
C ILE A 156 0.45 1.82 8.71
N ARG A 157 1.31 1.47 7.77
CA ARG A 157 1.51 0.08 7.37
C ARG A 157 2.66 -0.52 8.16
N VAL A 158 2.38 -1.56 8.93
CA VAL A 158 3.39 -2.23 9.75
C VAL A 158 4.37 -3.01 8.87
N GLN A 159 5.65 -2.72 9.06
CA GLN A 159 6.80 -3.37 8.43
C GLN A 159 7.81 -3.78 9.51
N ASP A 160 8.82 -4.54 9.13
CA ASP A 160 9.83 -5.05 10.08
C ASP A 160 10.52 -3.95 10.92
N GLY A 161 10.62 -2.72 10.40
CA GLY A 161 11.15 -1.57 11.16
C GLY A 161 10.18 -0.94 12.16
N PHE A 162 8.86 -1.22 12.07
CA PHE A 162 7.81 -0.54 12.85
C PHE A 162 6.97 -1.49 13.71
N HIS A 163 7.32 -2.78 13.79
CA HIS A 163 6.54 -3.79 14.52
C HIS A 163 6.70 -3.73 16.05
N THR A 164 7.70 -3.00 16.56
CA THR A 164 7.99 -2.86 18.00
C THR A 164 7.30 -1.65 18.63
N ALA A 165 7.20 -1.60 19.96
CA ALA A 165 6.70 -0.45 20.70
C ALA A 165 7.44 0.86 20.35
N ARG A 166 8.78 0.79 20.20
CA ARG A 166 9.58 1.93 19.74
C ARG A 166 9.26 2.31 18.31
N GLY A 167 9.11 1.31 17.42
CA GLY A 167 8.82 1.53 16.01
C GLY A 167 7.47 2.20 15.79
N ILE A 168 6.40 1.72 16.45
CA ILE A 168 5.07 2.33 16.32
C ILE A 168 5.03 3.73 16.92
N THR A 169 5.73 3.96 18.05
CA THR A 169 5.85 5.31 18.63
C THR A 169 6.54 6.29 17.68
N LEU A 170 7.58 5.85 16.97
CA LEU A 170 8.24 6.67 15.95
C LEU A 170 7.32 6.96 14.77
N ALA A 171 6.60 5.94 14.26
CA ALA A 171 5.67 6.10 13.16
C ALA A 171 4.53 7.09 13.51
N LEU A 172 4.00 7.03 14.74
CA LEU A 172 3.02 8.00 15.23
C LEU A 172 3.59 9.42 15.29
N ASN A 173 4.79 9.61 15.83
CA ASN A 173 5.44 10.94 15.88
C ASN A 173 5.69 11.50 14.47
N ASP A 174 6.20 10.68 13.55
CA ASP A 174 6.42 11.08 12.17
C ASP A 174 5.09 11.51 11.50
N ALA A 175 4.01 10.78 11.75
CA ALA A 175 2.68 11.06 11.19
C ALA A 175 2.03 12.34 11.74
N VAL A 176 2.33 12.72 12.99
CA VAL A 176 1.86 13.98 13.57
C VAL A 176 2.80 15.17 13.34
N GLY A 177 3.92 14.95 12.60
CA GLY A 177 4.84 16.01 12.19
C GLY A 177 5.96 16.32 13.17
N TYR A 178 6.12 15.53 14.25
CA TYR A 178 7.23 15.69 15.19
C TYR A 178 8.46 14.89 14.75
N THR A 179 9.32 15.53 13.96
CA THR A 179 10.60 14.94 13.51
C THR A 179 11.80 15.35 14.37
N GLU A 180 11.67 16.38 15.19
CA GLU A 180 12.77 16.94 15.96
C GLU A 180 12.84 16.41 17.41
N TRP A 181 14.08 16.30 17.92
CA TRP A 181 14.33 15.95 19.29
C TRP A 181 14.07 17.17 20.21
N VAL A 182 13.17 17.00 21.19
CA VAL A 182 12.95 18.02 22.23
C VAL A 182 13.38 17.44 23.58
N PRO A 183 14.26 18.11 24.33
CA PRO A 183 14.65 17.68 25.66
C PRO A 183 13.45 17.61 26.61
N GLY A 184 13.42 16.60 27.51
CA GLY A 184 12.49 16.54 28.63
C GLY A 184 11.12 15.86 28.41
N GLY A 185 10.77 15.44 27.19
CA GLY A 185 9.52 14.70 26.94
C GLY A 185 9.74 13.29 26.41
N THR A 186 8.91 12.33 26.81
CA THR A 186 8.90 11.02 26.15
C THR A 186 8.35 11.14 24.74
N ARG A 187 8.85 10.33 23.79
CA ARG A 187 8.33 10.33 22.41
C ARG A 187 6.84 9.99 22.36
N LEU A 188 6.40 9.06 23.20
CA LEU A 188 4.99 8.68 23.30
C LEU A 188 4.15 9.85 23.84
N GLY A 189 4.61 10.55 24.86
CA GLY A 189 3.90 11.72 25.42
C GLY A 189 3.68 12.84 24.40
N ARG A 190 4.62 13.03 23.45
CA ARG A 190 4.44 14.00 22.35
C ARG A 190 3.40 13.57 21.34
N ALA A 191 3.42 12.30 20.93
CA ALA A 191 2.39 11.77 20.05
C ALA A 191 1.00 11.90 20.69
N ILE A 192 0.88 11.56 21.97
CA ILE A 192 -0.33 11.72 22.78
C ILE A 192 -0.79 13.19 22.80
N ALA A 193 0.09 14.12 23.13
CA ALA A 193 -0.25 15.54 23.17
C ALA A 193 -0.75 16.09 21.81
N ALA A 194 -0.16 15.63 20.71
CA ALA A 194 -0.56 16.05 19.38
C ALA A 194 -1.86 15.37 18.88
N LEU A 195 -2.17 14.20 19.40
CA LEU A 195 -3.37 13.44 19.03
C LEU A 195 -4.59 13.86 19.89
N SER A 196 -4.36 14.31 21.13
CA SER A 196 -5.42 14.72 22.03
C SER A 196 -6.25 15.88 21.43
N GLY A 197 -7.56 15.69 21.31
CA GLY A 197 -8.47 16.69 20.74
C GLY A 197 -8.27 16.98 19.25
N SER A 198 -7.42 16.22 18.54
CA SER A 198 -7.13 16.46 17.12
C SER A 198 -8.26 16.02 16.17
N GLY A 199 -9.19 15.19 16.62
CA GLY A 199 -10.23 14.57 15.78
C GLY A 199 -9.67 13.60 14.72
N ARG A 200 -8.40 13.20 14.84
CA ARG A 200 -7.75 12.30 13.89
C ARG A 200 -8.26 10.87 14.06
N PHE A 201 -8.12 10.09 12.99
CA PHE A 201 -8.44 8.67 12.94
C PHE A 201 -7.20 7.88 12.54
N ILE A 202 -6.82 6.87 13.31
CA ILE A 202 -5.61 6.06 13.06
C ILE A 202 -6.02 4.74 12.41
N ILE A 203 -5.39 4.43 11.28
CA ILE A 203 -5.59 3.19 10.52
C ILE A 203 -4.26 2.44 10.50
N ILE A 204 -4.21 1.25 11.09
CA ILE A 204 -3.03 0.39 11.14
C ILE A 204 -3.23 -0.80 10.22
N ASP A 205 -2.50 -0.85 9.12
CA ASP A 205 -2.51 -1.98 8.18
C ASP A 205 -1.42 -3.00 8.52
N GLU A 206 -1.65 -4.28 8.23
CA GLU A 206 -0.77 -5.42 8.56
C GLU A 206 -0.54 -5.55 10.09
N ALA A 207 -1.55 -5.23 10.90
CA ALA A 207 -1.42 -5.16 12.37
C ALA A 207 -1.04 -6.50 13.04
N HIS A 208 -1.20 -7.64 12.34
CA HIS A 208 -0.74 -8.94 12.84
C HIS A 208 0.78 -9.02 13.03
N LYS A 209 1.55 -8.14 12.38
CA LYS A 209 3.00 -8.05 12.55
C LYS A 209 3.42 -7.32 13.82
N LEU A 210 2.52 -6.57 14.48
CA LEU A 210 2.84 -5.87 15.71
C LEU A 210 3.15 -6.85 16.85
N GLN A 211 4.17 -6.54 17.63
CA GLN A 211 4.42 -7.20 18.91
C GLN A 211 3.37 -6.77 19.95
N ASP A 212 3.13 -7.59 20.97
CA ASP A 212 2.15 -7.30 22.02
C ASP A 212 2.42 -5.94 22.72
N ARG A 213 3.69 -5.62 22.98
CA ARG A 213 4.07 -4.32 23.54
C ARG A 213 3.74 -3.13 22.62
N ALA A 214 3.74 -3.33 21.31
CA ALA A 214 3.35 -2.29 20.36
C ALA A 214 1.83 -2.10 20.32
N LEU A 215 1.06 -3.17 20.49
CA LEU A 215 -0.39 -3.12 20.67
C LEU A 215 -0.77 -2.39 21.97
N GLU A 216 -0.02 -2.63 23.06
CA GLU A 216 -0.19 -1.90 24.32
C GLU A 216 0.06 -0.39 24.16
N VAL A 217 1.06 0.01 23.38
CA VAL A 217 1.29 1.44 23.06
C VAL A 217 0.09 2.05 22.34
N LEU A 218 -0.51 1.33 21.39
CA LEU A 218 -1.72 1.82 20.70
C LEU A 218 -2.92 1.93 21.65
N ARG A 219 -3.06 0.96 22.57
CA ARG A 219 -4.08 1.03 23.64
C ARG A 219 -3.85 2.26 24.51
N ASP A 220 -2.62 2.49 24.99
CA ASP A 220 -2.30 3.64 25.85
C ASP A 220 -2.58 4.97 25.14
N VAL A 221 -2.31 5.06 23.85
CA VAL A 221 -2.67 6.21 23.01
C VAL A 221 -4.17 6.39 22.95
N HIS A 222 -4.93 5.31 22.68
CA HIS A 222 -6.39 5.37 22.65
C HIS A 222 -6.98 5.78 24.02
N ASP A 223 -6.58 5.10 25.09
CA ASP A 223 -7.10 5.32 26.45
C ASP A 223 -6.80 6.75 26.93
N THR A 224 -5.68 7.35 26.51
CA THR A 224 -5.28 8.70 26.93
C THR A 224 -5.88 9.81 26.07
N CYS A 225 -5.97 9.62 24.76
CA CYS A 225 -6.39 10.67 23.83
C CYS A 225 -7.84 10.53 23.35
N GLY A 226 -8.49 9.38 23.54
CA GLY A 226 -9.79 9.05 22.94
C GLY A 226 -9.75 8.93 21.40
N VAL A 227 -8.54 8.82 20.80
CA VAL A 227 -8.40 8.78 19.35
C VAL A 227 -8.87 7.43 18.81
N PRO A 228 -9.79 7.37 17.82
CA PRO A 228 -10.22 6.12 17.23
C PRO A 228 -9.10 5.41 16.49
N ILE A 229 -9.00 4.09 16.67
CA ILE A 229 -7.94 3.26 16.06
C ILE A 229 -8.56 2.05 15.37
N LEU A 230 -8.35 1.90 14.07
CA LEU A 230 -8.74 0.74 13.29
C LEU A 230 -7.53 -0.12 12.95
N LEU A 231 -7.56 -1.38 13.35
CA LEU A 231 -6.54 -2.38 13.04
C LEU A 231 -7.05 -3.30 11.93
N LEU A 232 -6.25 -3.50 10.89
CA LEU A 232 -6.50 -4.44 9.80
C LEU A 232 -5.47 -5.57 9.90
N ALA A 233 -5.94 -6.80 10.09
CA ALA A 233 -5.07 -7.93 10.41
C ALA A 233 -5.45 -9.21 9.66
N THR A 234 -4.66 -10.25 9.86
CA THR A 234 -4.97 -11.65 9.51
C THR A 234 -5.42 -12.39 10.77
N GLN A 235 -5.91 -13.63 10.61
CA GLN A 235 -6.33 -14.50 11.69
C GLN A 235 -5.25 -14.65 12.79
N GLU A 236 -4.00 -14.61 12.41
CA GLU A 236 -2.85 -14.73 13.32
C GLU A 236 -2.91 -13.74 14.51
N LEU A 237 -3.40 -12.51 14.29
CA LEU A 237 -3.55 -11.55 15.37
C LEU A 237 -4.68 -11.96 16.32
N LEU A 238 -5.81 -12.42 15.80
CA LEU A 238 -6.95 -12.86 16.60
C LEU A 238 -6.56 -14.03 17.47
N ASP A 239 -5.95 -15.07 16.88
CA ASP A 239 -5.49 -16.27 17.62
C ASP A 239 -4.55 -15.89 18.78
N ARG A 240 -3.65 -14.92 18.54
CA ARG A 240 -2.72 -14.42 19.55
C ARG A 240 -3.43 -13.62 20.65
N LEU A 241 -4.40 -12.78 20.29
CA LEU A 241 -5.19 -12.00 21.26
C LEU A 241 -6.06 -12.93 22.13
N GLU A 242 -6.65 -13.96 21.56
CA GLU A 242 -7.44 -14.97 22.29
C GLU A 242 -6.59 -15.80 23.24
N GLN A 243 -5.39 -16.19 22.82
CA GLN A 243 -4.42 -16.87 23.70
C GLN A 243 -4.02 -15.96 24.88
N ASN A 244 -3.77 -14.69 24.62
CA ASN A 244 -3.44 -13.70 25.64
C ASN A 244 -4.64 -13.42 26.58
N ALA A 245 -5.87 -13.46 26.07
CA ALA A 245 -7.09 -13.25 26.88
C ALA A 245 -7.30 -14.35 27.94
N LYS A 246 -6.80 -15.56 27.69
CA LYS A 246 -6.81 -16.68 28.64
C LYS A 246 -5.73 -16.56 29.74
N SER A 247 -4.84 -15.59 29.63
CA SER A 247 -3.81 -15.25 30.61
C SER A 247 -4.12 -13.87 31.24
N ASP A 248 -3.35 -13.46 32.26
CA ASP A 248 -3.51 -12.14 32.91
C ASP A 248 -3.36 -10.92 31.97
N LYS A 249 -3.08 -11.15 30.67
CA LYS A 249 -2.93 -10.11 29.63
C LYS A 249 -4.23 -9.80 28.85
N GLY A 250 -5.38 -10.23 29.33
CA GLY A 250 -6.69 -10.06 28.65
C GLY A 250 -7.19 -8.62 28.48
N GLN A 251 -6.48 -7.63 29.07
CA GLN A 251 -6.91 -6.23 29.04
C GLN A 251 -6.95 -5.64 27.62
N LEU A 252 -6.07 -6.07 26.72
CA LEU A 252 -6.04 -5.58 25.33
C LEU A 252 -7.26 -6.08 24.54
N TYR A 253 -7.64 -7.33 24.74
CA TYR A 253 -8.80 -7.93 24.07
C TYR A 253 -10.09 -7.17 24.35
N SER A 254 -10.31 -6.74 25.59
CA SER A 254 -11.53 -6.03 26.02
C SER A 254 -11.63 -4.58 25.47
N ARG A 255 -10.56 -4.02 24.92
CA ARG A 255 -10.55 -2.64 24.38
C ARG A 255 -11.08 -2.55 22.95
N PHE A 256 -11.12 -3.66 22.23
CA PHE A 256 -11.73 -3.66 20.91
C PHE A 256 -13.26 -3.71 21.04
N ALA A 257 -13.90 -2.58 20.87
CA ALA A 257 -15.36 -2.47 20.94
C ALA A 257 -16.04 -3.01 19.67
N VAL A 258 -15.34 -2.97 18.52
CA VAL A 258 -15.85 -3.42 17.22
C VAL A 258 -14.93 -4.47 16.65
N TRP A 259 -15.48 -5.66 16.40
CA TRP A 259 -14.82 -6.78 15.74
C TRP A 259 -15.56 -7.12 14.47
N HIS A 260 -14.81 -7.41 13.41
CA HIS A 260 -15.41 -7.90 12.17
C HIS A 260 -14.49 -8.89 11.48
N HIS A 261 -15.00 -10.09 11.22
CA HIS A 261 -14.28 -11.13 10.51
C HIS A 261 -14.78 -11.23 9.08
N LEU A 262 -14.02 -10.70 8.13
CA LEU A 262 -14.42 -10.62 6.71
C LEU A 262 -14.79 -11.96 6.07
N THR A 263 -14.29 -13.07 6.56
CA THR A 263 -14.54 -14.42 6.03
C THR A 263 -15.63 -15.14 6.81
N GLU A 264 -15.47 -15.29 8.12
CA GLU A 264 -16.38 -16.04 8.97
C GLU A 264 -17.75 -15.38 9.09
N ASP A 265 -17.81 -14.07 9.31
CA ASP A 265 -19.07 -13.34 9.36
C ASP A 265 -19.80 -13.42 8.03
N HIS A 266 -19.07 -13.41 6.90
CA HIS A 266 -19.67 -13.59 5.59
C HIS A 266 -20.34 -14.95 5.44
N ASP A 267 -19.69 -16.03 5.87
CA ASP A 267 -20.23 -17.38 5.77
C ASP A 267 -21.45 -17.58 6.65
N LEU A 268 -21.43 -17.01 7.86
CA LEU A 268 -22.57 -17.03 8.78
C LEU A 268 -23.79 -16.28 8.24
N PHE A 269 -23.61 -15.07 7.70
CA PHE A 269 -24.72 -14.20 7.27
C PHE A 269 -25.16 -14.40 5.83
N ASN A 270 -24.34 -15.01 4.97
CA ASN A 270 -24.65 -15.15 3.52
C ASN A 270 -24.88 -16.61 3.09
N GLY A 271 -24.96 -17.56 4.01
CA GLY A 271 -25.34 -18.95 3.74
C GLY A 271 -24.40 -19.66 2.76
N GLY A 272 -23.09 -19.49 2.89
CA GLY A 272 -22.09 -20.12 2.03
C GLY A 272 -22.03 -19.60 0.59
N LYS A 273 -22.60 -18.43 0.29
CA LYS A 273 -22.45 -17.79 -1.01
C LYS A 273 -21.02 -17.35 -1.23
N ALA A 274 -20.58 -17.41 -2.49
CA ALA A 274 -19.26 -16.94 -2.88
C ALA A 274 -18.97 -15.52 -2.38
N ARG A 275 -17.79 -15.28 -1.79
CA ARG A 275 -17.37 -14.00 -1.24
C ARG A 275 -17.32 -12.90 -2.31
N PHE A 276 -16.87 -13.27 -3.51
CA PHE A 276 -16.78 -12.41 -4.67
C PHE A 276 -17.71 -12.93 -5.77
N SER A 277 -18.60 -12.07 -6.24
CA SER A 277 -19.48 -12.36 -7.37
C SER A 277 -18.77 -12.13 -8.71
N ALA A 278 -19.29 -12.75 -9.78
CA ALA A 278 -18.79 -12.52 -11.15
C ALA A 278 -18.91 -11.04 -11.56
N ALA A 279 -19.94 -10.34 -11.10
CA ALA A 279 -20.13 -8.92 -11.37
C ALA A 279 -19.01 -8.08 -10.73
N GLU A 280 -18.67 -8.34 -9.46
CA GLU A 280 -17.58 -7.66 -8.76
C GLU A 280 -16.23 -7.95 -9.40
N ILE A 281 -15.96 -9.19 -9.82
CA ILE A 281 -14.72 -9.55 -10.55
C ILE A 281 -14.62 -8.79 -11.87
N LYS A 282 -15.72 -8.69 -12.62
CA LYS A 282 -15.75 -7.93 -13.86
C LYS A 282 -15.51 -6.43 -13.60
N GLU A 283 -16.06 -5.87 -12.55
CA GLU A 283 -15.88 -4.46 -12.18
C GLU A 283 -14.46 -4.17 -11.69
N LEU A 284 -13.88 -5.02 -10.84
CA LEU A 284 -12.52 -4.91 -10.31
C LEU A 284 -11.44 -4.92 -11.40
N TYR A 285 -11.65 -5.70 -12.45
CA TYR A 285 -10.68 -5.94 -13.50
C TYR A 285 -11.09 -5.36 -14.87
N ASN A 286 -12.05 -4.43 -14.88
CA ASN A 286 -12.44 -3.68 -16.06
C ASN A 286 -11.39 -2.60 -16.37
N GLU A 287 -10.33 -2.98 -17.04
CA GLU A 287 -9.26 -2.06 -17.47
C GLU A 287 -9.48 -1.61 -18.93
N PRO A 288 -9.09 -0.38 -19.30
CA PRO A 288 -9.32 0.16 -20.65
C PRO A 288 -8.75 -0.71 -21.77
N HIS A 289 -7.66 -1.42 -21.48
CA HIS A 289 -6.92 -2.22 -22.47
C HIS A 289 -7.02 -3.75 -22.25
N ILE A 290 -7.90 -4.19 -21.34
CA ILE A 290 -8.12 -5.61 -21.05
C ILE A 290 -9.62 -5.90 -21.09
N ARG A 291 -10.03 -6.82 -21.95
CA ARG A 291 -11.37 -7.39 -21.95
C ARG A 291 -11.33 -8.81 -21.40
N LEU A 292 -12.21 -9.11 -20.48
CA LEU A 292 -12.37 -10.47 -19.95
C LEU A 292 -13.48 -11.18 -20.69
N SER A 293 -13.19 -12.37 -21.18
CA SER A 293 -14.23 -13.27 -21.69
C SER A 293 -15.08 -13.82 -20.53
N PRO A 294 -16.32 -14.28 -20.75
CA PRO A 294 -17.18 -14.81 -19.68
C PRO A 294 -16.55 -15.99 -18.91
N ASP A 295 -15.79 -16.84 -19.59
CA ASP A 295 -15.05 -17.96 -19.00
C ASP A 295 -13.87 -17.46 -18.14
N ALA A 296 -13.16 -16.42 -18.56
CA ALA A 296 -12.12 -15.78 -17.75
C ALA A 296 -12.66 -15.15 -16.46
N VAL A 297 -13.85 -14.54 -16.53
CA VAL A 297 -14.51 -13.98 -15.33
C VAL A 297 -14.84 -15.08 -14.33
N ARG A 298 -15.38 -16.23 -14.77
CA ARG A 298 -15.67 -17.38 -13.91
C ARG A 298 -14.40 -17.93 -13.29
N TYR A 299 -13.36 -18.10 -14.08
CA TYR A 299 -12.06 -18.58 -13.62
C TYR A 299 -11.48 -17.66 -12.54
N LEU A 300 -11.48 -16.35 -12.77
CA LEU A 300 -11.00 -15.38 -11.79
C LEU A 300 -11.90 -15.32 -10.54
N GLN A 301 -13.21 -15.57 -10.68
CA GLN A 301 -14.12 -15.67 -9.55
C GLN A 301 -13.75 -16.86 -8.65
N ASP A 302 -13.46 -18.02 -9.22
CA ASP A 302 -13.02 -19.22 -8.47
C ASP A 302 -11.70 -18.95 -7.76
N VAL A 303 -10.74 -18.32 -8.45
CA VAL A 303 -9.44 -17.91 -7.86
C VAL A 303 -9.62 -16.88 -6.74
N ALA A 304 -10.53 -15.92 -6.90
CA ALA A 304 -10.79 -14.89 -5.87
C ALA A 304 -11.41 -15.50 -4.61
N ASN A 305 -12.27 -16.50 -4.75
CA ASN A 305 -12.92 -17.18 -3.64
C ASN A 305 -12.03 -18.25 -2.97
N ASP A 306 -10.86 -18.56 -3.54
CA ASP A 306 -9.82 -19.38 -2.89
C ASP A 306 -9.00 -18.49 -1.92
N LEU A 307 -9.60 -18.18 -0.75
CA LEU A 307 -9.06 -17.23 0.22
C LEU A 307 -7.72 -17.68 0.80
N GLY A 308 -7.50 -18.99 0.92
CA GLY A 308 -6.25 -19.57 1.44
C GLY A 308 -5.04 -19.41 0.49
N ARG A 309 -5.27 -19.05 -0.77
CA ARG A 309 -4.21 -18.96 -1.80
C ARG A 309 -4.00 -17.57 -2.37
N GLY A 310 -4.41 -16.52 -1.68
CA GLY A 310 -4.09 -15.14 -2.02
C GLY A 310 -5.18 -14.37 -2.76
N SER A 311 -6.37 -14.95 -2.96
CA SER A 311 -7.60 -14.26 -3.37
C SER A 311 -7.40 -13.23 -4.50
N LEU A 312 -7.87 -11.99 -4.34
CA LEU A 312 -7.77 -10.92 -5.35
C LEU A 312 -6.34 -10.60 -5.79
N ARG A 313 -5.36 -10.71 -4.88
CA ARG A 313 -3.93 -10.51 -5.24
C ARG A 313 -3.48 -11.54 -6.28
N ARG A 314 -3.92 -12.80 -6.12
CA ARG A 314 -3.62 -13.86 -7.11
C ARG A 314 -4.32 -13.60 -8.44
N CYS A 315 -5.57 -13.15 -8.43
CA CYS A 315 -6.29 -12.75 -9.65
C CYS A 315 -5.53 -11.68 -10.41
N GLU A 316 -5.05 -10.64 -9.73
CA GLU A 316 -4.28 -9.56 -10.33
C GLU A 316 -2.98 -10.07 -10.99
N HIS A 317 -2.22 -10.92 -10.28
CA HIS A 317 -0.99 -11.50 -10.82
C HIS A 317 -1.26 -12.36 -12.06
N LEU A 318 -2.30 -13.20 -12.02
CA LEU A 318 -2.68 -14.04 -13.16
C LEU A 318 -3.11 -13.19 -14.34
N LEU A 319 -3.99 -12.21 -14.12
CA LEU A 319 -4.51 -11.35 -15.18
C LEU A 319 -3.42 -10.54 -15.87
N ARG A 320 -2.54 -9.87 -15.10
CA ARG A 320 -1.42 -9.10 -15.67
C ARG A 320 -0.49 -9.96 -16.53
N ASN A 321 -0.18 -11.16 -16.07
CA ASN A 321 0.67 -12.07 -16.83
C ASN A 321 -0.04 -12.64 -18.06
N ALA A 322 -1.32 -12.99 -17.94
CA ALA A 322 -2.13 -13.48 -19.04
C ALA A 322 -2.32 -12.41 -20.14
N ALA A 323 -2.61 -11.17 -19.74
CA ALA A 323 -2.74 -10.05 -20.68
C ALA A 323 -1.42 -9.78 -21.42
N ARG A 324 -0.29 -9.79 -20.70
CA ARG A 324 1.05 -9.63 -21.30
C ARG A 324 1.37 -10.76 -22.30
N HIS A 325 1.05 -11.98 -21.93
CA HIS A 325 1.26 -13.17 -22.80
C HIS A 325 0.37 -13.14 -24.03
N ALA A 326 -0.91 -12.81 -23.87
CA ALA A 326 -1.86 -12.70 -24.96
C ALA A 326 -1.48 -11.59 -25.95
N ARG A 327 -1.02 -10.42 -25.46
CA ARG A 327 -0.49 -9.34 -26.31
C ARG A 327 0.72 -9.79 -27.13
N LYS A 328 1.66 -10.49 -26.47
CA LYS A 328 2.86 -11.01 -27.16
C LYS A 328 2.51 -12.00 -28.27
N LEU A 329 1.56 -12.89 -28.03
CA LEU A 329 1.09 -13.86 -29.04
C LEU A 329 0.37 -13.19 -30.22
N ALA A 330 -0.38 -12.12 -29.95
CA ALA A 330 -1.11 -11.38 -30.95
C ALA A 330 -0.27 -10.29 -31.67
N GLY A 331 0.99 -10.12 -31.31
CA GLY A 331 1.85 -9.04 -31.84
C GLY A 331 1.30 -7.64 -31.58
N LEU A 332 0.57 -7.45 -30.45
CA LEU A 332 -0.08 -6.19 -30.12
C LEU A 332 0.79 -5.34 -29.21
N ASP A 333 0.80 -4.03 -29.47
CA ASP A 333 1.40 -3.03 -28.58
C ASP A 333 0.64 -2.93 -27.25
N SER A 334 1.29 -2.39 -26.22
CA SER A 334 0.73 -2.22 -24.87
C SER A 334 -0.55 -1.38 -24.84
N ALA A 335 -0.72 -0.45 -25.78
CA ALA A 335 -1.87 0.44 -25.89
C ALA A 335 -3.13 -0.21 -26.52
N LYS A 336 -2.98 -1.37 -27.17
CA LYS A 336 -4.13 -2.04 -27.80
C LYS A 336 -4.87 -2.94 -26.81
N THR A 337 -6.20 -2.98 -26.97
CA THR A 337 -7.07 -3.84 -26.15
C THR A 337 -6.84 -5.31 -26.46
N VAL A 338 -6.63 -6.12 -25.43
CA VAL A 338 -6.48 -7.57 -25.53
C VAL A 338 -7.63 -8.26 -24.82
N THR A 339 -8.14 -9.35 -25.43
CA THR A 339 -9.12 -10.22 -24.77
C THR A 339 -8.37 -11.34 -24.05
N VAL A 340 -8.63 -11.48 -22.75
CA VAL A 340 -8.09 -12.56 -21.91
C VAL A 340 -9.16 -13.63 -21.73
N THR A 341 -8.82 -14.88 -22.05
CA THR A 341 -9.67 -16.06 -21.88
C THR A 341 -9.22 -16.91 -20.70
N ALA A 342 -10.05 -17.86 -20.25
CA ALA A 342 -9.68 -18.81 -19.22
C ALA A 342 -8.41 -19.59 -19.60
N GLN A 343 -8.28 -19.99 -20.87
CA GLN A 343 -7.11 -20.71 -21.37
C GLN A 343 -5.80 -19.91 -21.21
N ASN A 344 -5.85 -18.57 -21.38
CA ASN A 344 -4.69 -17.70 -21.14
C ASN A 344 -4.31 -17.72 -19.64
N LEU A 345 -5.29 -17.67 -18.74
CA LEU A 345 -5.08 -17.70 -17.29
C LEU A 345 -4.52 -19.05 -16.83
N GLU A 346 -5.08 -20.16 -17.30
CA GLU A 346 -4.62 -21.53 -16.99
C GLU A 346 -3.19 -21.78 -17.49
N SER A 347 -2.86 -21.32 -18.68
CA SER A 347 -1.51 -21.42 -19.26
C SER A 347 -0.49 -20.71 -18.36
N VAL A 348 -0.82 -19.50 -17.89
CA VAL A 348 0.04 -18.73 -16.96
C VAL A 348 0.14 -19.44 -15.62
N GLU A 349 -0.96 -19.90 -15.07
CA GLU A 349 -0.97 -20.59 -13.77
C GLU A 349 -0.13 -21.87 -13.81
N SER A 350 -0.25 -22.66 -14.86
CA SER A 350 0.54 -23.87 -15.07
C SER A 350 2.04 -23.57 -15.11
N ARG A 351 2.44 -22.49 -15.78
CA ARG A 351 3.85 -22.03 -15.82
C ARG A 351 4.34 -21.61 -14.44
N LEU A 352 3.54 -20.83 -13.71
CA LEU A 352 3.91 -20.37 -12.35
C LEU A 352 4.04 -21.56 -11.38
N ARG A 353 3.17 -22.55 -11.48
CA ARG A 353 3.28 -23.79 -10.67
C ARG A 353 4.57 -24.56 -10.99
N ARG A 354 4.95 -24.71 -12.25
CA ARG A 354 6.18 -25.40 -12.66
C ARG A 354 7.43 -24.69 -12.12
N VAL A 355 7.51 -23.38 -12.26
CA VAL A 355 8.63 -22.58 -11.75
C VAL A 355 8.76 -22.75 -10.22
N ARG A 356 7.65 -22.76 -9.48
CA ARG A 356 7.64 -22.96 -8.03
C ARG A 356 8.16 -24.34 -7.65
N VAL A 357 7.70 -25.39 -8.30
CA VAL A 357 8.14 -26.76 -8.05
C VAL A 357 9.64 -26.94 -8.35
N GLU A 358 10.14 -26.35 -9.43
CA GLU A 358 11.58 -26.36 -9.74
C GLU A 358 12.39 -25.60 -8.68
N HIS A 359 11.92 -24.42 -8.27
CA HIS A 359 12.57 -23.64 -7.20
C HIS A 359 12.65 -24.42 -5.88
N ASP A 360 11.56 -25.04 -5.47
CA ASP A 360 11.48 -25.83 -4.24
C ASP A 360 12.43 -27.04 -4.32
N ARG A 361 12.53 -27.70 -5.46
CA ARG A 361 13.50 -28.80 -5.70
C ARG A 361 14.94 -28.33 -5.60
N VAL A 362 15.28 -27.19 -6.18
CA VAL A 362 16.64 -26.62 -6.14
C VAL A 362 17.00 -26.17 -4.72
N THR A 363 16.06 -25.56 -4.01
CA THR A 363 16.26 -25.11 -2.62
C THR A 363 16.41 -26.29 -1.67
N HIS A 364 15.62 -27.34 -1.85
CA HIS A 364 15.77 -28.57 -1.09
C HIS A 364 17.12 -29.25 -1.32
N ARG A 365 17.56 -29.36 -2.58
CA ARG A 365 18.90 -29.91 -2.92
C ARG A 365 20.04 -29.09 -2.30
N ARG A 366 19.94 -27.76 -2.28
CA ARG A 366 20.93 -26.88 -1.63
C ARG A 366 20.97 -27.07 -0.12
N ARG A 367 19.82 -27.22 0.55
CA ARG A 367 19.73 -27.49 1.99
C ARG A 367 20.32 -28.87 2.35
N VAL A 368 20.02 -29.88 1.56
CA VAL A 368 20.57 -31.25 1.77
C VAL A 368 22.09 -31.25 1.56
N ALA A 369 22.61 -30.56 0.54
CA ALA A 369 24.04 -30.44 0.30
C ALA A 369 24.76 -29.67 1.42
N ALA A 370 24.16 -28.59 1.95
CA ALA A 370 24.73 -27.83 3.06
C ALA A 370 24.79 -28.65 4.36
N ASN A 371 23.77 -29.49 4.63
CA ASN A 371 23.76 -30.36 5.80
C ASN A 371 24.66 -31.60 5.67
N ALA A 372 25.14 -31.96 4.47
CA ALA A 372 26.08 -33.05 4.23
C ALA A 372 27.55 -32.64 4.31
N THR A 373 27.82 -31.33 4.36
CA THR A 373 29.18 -30.76 4.42
C THR A 373 29.52 -30.12 5.77
N GLY A 374 28.65 -30.15 6.74
CA GLY A 374 28.86 -29.76 8.15
C GLY A 374 28.77 -30.96 9.07
#